data_d94bfe162cdced8bbe59d88cc69f018a
#
_entry.id   d94bfe162cdced8bbe59d88cc69f018a
#
_cell.length_a   1.000
_cell.length_b   1.000
_cell.length_c   1.000
_cell.angle_alpha   90.00
_cell.angle_beta   90.00
_cell.angle_gamma   90.00
#
_symmetry.space_group_name_H-M   'P 1'
#
loop_
_entity.id
_entity.type
_entity.pdbx_description
1 polymer ?
#
loop_
_entity_poly.entity_id
_entity_poly.type
_entity_poly.pdbx_seq_one_letter_code
_entity_poly.pdbx_strand_id
1 'polypeptide(L)'
;MTGLPRTGSSDSFQLLLLTVCLGGVLLLCAPGACAQTKTRHPAAAPGEGDRRGTLSFEAARTNPLELRNFLKKMPKGADLHNHLSGAVYAESWIRAAAEDHLCVNLASLSFAKPQARSEKDSSETNCGSGKVAAAHAYEDQHLFDALIDAFSMRGFVPSPGVTGHDHFFDTFAKFGGTDHRHLGEWLDEVAVRANAQNEQYLELMHTPEFAHAAAIASEIGWQQDLAQFRDGLMAHGLRDEVATATNAMNEAEALRQKREHCGEPDGASACRVQIRYLCQVLRGFPKQQVFAQSLLCFETAMSDPRFVGVNFVMPEDGYISMSDYTLHMRMIAFLHKFYPKIHLTLHAGELAPGLAPYEGLCCHIHLAVEEAKAERIGHGVDVMYEDRPHELLKEMARRHIMVEISFTSNDLILGISGKDHPFPLYRQFGVPVAPSTDDEGVSRIDQTPEYVRAVQTYGLNYRDLKQIVRTSIEHSFLPGESLWRAPDNFTAVVPACAKDSLGNDKASRSCAAFLESSEKAAQQWELERRFRKFEFEL
;
A
#
# COMPACT_ATOMS: atom_id res chain seq x y z
N MET A 1 -21.31 -49.36 38.88
CA MET A 1 -20.69 -50.62 39.39
C MET A 1 -19.22 -50.47 39.08
N THR A 2 -18.48 -50.12 40.10
CA THR A 2 -17.36 -50.81 40.72
C THR A 2 -16.11 -50.86 39.83
N GLY A 3 -14.94 -50.41 40.17
CA GLY A 3 -14.37 -49.97 41.42
C GLY A 3 -12.86 -49.79 41.18
N LEU A 4 -12.32 -48.80 41.79
CA LEU A 4 -10.86 -48.62 42.00
C LEU A 4 -10.32 -49.75 42.94
N PRO A 5 -9.03 -49.99 43.04
CA PRO A 5 -8.33 -49.32 44.12
C PRO A 5 -6.88 -48.85 43.88
N ARG A 6 -6.53 -47.96 44.78
CA ARG A 6 -5.23 -47.35 45.11
C ARG A 6 -4.26 -48.35 45.74
N THR A 7 -2.97 -48.04 45.73
CA THR A 7 -1.96 -47.98 46.82
C THR A 7 -0.61 -47.85 46.14
N GLY A 8 0.42 -47.17 46.58
CA GLY A 8 0.75 -46.41 47.75
C GLY A 8 2.26 -46.46 47.95
N SER A 9 2.88 -45.29 48.26
CA SER A 9 4.06 -45.08 49.12
C SER A 9 5.41 -45.79 48.77
N SER A 10 6.56 -45.30 49.00
CA SER A 10 7.13 -44.26 49.90
C SER A 10 8.64 -44.15 49.67
N ASP A 11 9.17 -42.92 49.85
CA ASP A 11 10.42 -42.56 50.54
C ASP A 11 11.75 -43.35 50.38
N SER A 12 12.83 -42.68 50.04
CA SER A 12 13.88 -42.31 51.02
C SER A 12 15.13 -41.74 50.39
N PHE A 13 15.53 -40.60 50.88
CA PHE A 13 16.86 -40.04 51.16
C PHE A 13 18.06 -40.98 50.98
N GLN A 14 19.13 -40.51 50.35
CA GLN A 14 20.43 -40.40 51.04
C GLN A 14 21.47 -39.56 50.27
N LEU A 15 22.06 -38.69 51.02
CA LEU A 15 23.23 -37.84 50.85
C LEU A 15 24.50 -38.68 50.93
N LEU A 16 25.56 -38.44 50.13
CA LEU A 16 26.97 -38.42 50.62
C LEU A 16 28.00 -38.01 49.56
N LEU A 17 28.72 -36.95 49.89
CA LEU A 17 30.18 -36.69 49.89
C LEU A 17 31.06 -36.85 48.64
N LEU A 18 31.70 -35.68 48.42
CA LEU A 18 33.03 -35.39 47.84
C LEU A 18 34.02 -36.54 47.61
N THR A 19 34.64 -36.52 46.44
CA THR A 19 36.10 -36.76 46.34
C THR A 19 36.72 -35.94 45.20
N VAL A 20 37.72 -35.16 45.53
CA VAL A 20 38.58 -34.37 44.65
C VAL A 20 39.65 -35.30 44.06
N CYS A 21 39.86 -35.25 42.74
CA CYS A 21 41.09 -35.66 42.11
C CYS A 21 41.50 -34.68 41.01
N LEU A 22 42.64 -34.03 41.22
CA LEU A 22 43.43 -33.31 40.23
C LEU A 22 43.96 -34.24 39.14
N GLY A 23 43.91 -33.82 37.90
CA GLY A 23 44.65 -34.52 36.83
C GLY A 23 44.49 -33.85 35.46
N GLY A 24 45.51 -33.08 35.09
CA GLY A 24 46.00 -33.02 33.72
C GLY A 24 45.17 -32.31 32.63
N VAL A 25 45.48 -31.07 32.38
CA VAL A 25 45.06 -30.28 31.21
C VAL A 25 45.79 -30.76 29.97
N LEU A 26 45.03 -31.12 28.93
CA LEU A 26 45.49 -31.07 27.54
C LEU A 26 44.50 -30.19 26.75
N LEU A 27 44.97 -28.98 26.43
CA LEU A 27 44.26 -28.06 25.50
C LEU A 27 44.35 -28.61 24.09
N LEU A 28 43.22 -28.98 23.53
CA LEU A 28 43.03 -29.06 22.09
C LEU A 28 42.17 -27.85 21.66
N CYS A 29 42.81 -26.87 21.01
CA CYS A 29 42.16 -25.74 20.39
C CYS A 29 41.33 -26.22 19.19
N ALA A 30 39.99 -26.16 19.29
CA ALA A 30 39.12 -26.14 18.15
C ALA A 30 38.93 -24.69 17.67
N PRO A 31 38.84 -24.40 16.34
CA PRO A 31 38.65 -23.04 15.86
C PRO A 31 37.27 -22.54 16.23
N GLY A 32 37.23 -21.56 17.11
CA GLY A 32 36.01 -20.91 17.54
C GLY A 32 35.33 -20.15 16.40
N ALA A 33 34.06 -20.42 16.19
CA ALA A 33 33.19 -19.55 15.47
C ALA A 33 33.12 -18.18 16.17
N CYS A 34 33.75 -17.18 15.57
CA CYS A 34 33.69 -15.80 16.01
C CYS A 34 32.27 -15.30 15.77
N ALA A 35 31.42 -15.38 16.78
CA ALA A 35 30.15 -14.68 16.79
C ALA A 35 30.47 -13.18 16.75
N GLN A 36 30.28 -12.55 15.59
CA GLN A 36 30.34 -11.11 15.48
C GLN A 36 29.15 -10.53 16.27
N THR A 37 29.43 -10.16 17.52
CA THR A 37 28.55 -9.24 18.26
C THR A 37 28.53 -7.92 17.47
N LYS A 38 27.41 -7.66 16.78
CA LYS A 38 27.13 -6.34 16.25
C LYS A 38 27.21 -5.35 17.41
N THR A 39 28.30 -4.60 17.48
CA THR A 39 28.43 -3.45 18.39
C THR A 39 27.33 -2.46 17.99
N ARG A 40 26.27 -2.40 18.80
CA ARG A 40 25.33 -1.30 18.75
C ARG A 40 26.12 -0.03 19.06
N HIS A 41 26.36 0.81 18.06
CA HIS A 41 26.82 2.16 18.32
C HIS A 41 25.81 2.82 19.27
N PRO A 42 26.25 3.51 20.34
CA PRO A 42 25.35 4.24 21.19
C PRO A 42 24.64 5.28 20.33
N ALA A 43 23.30 5.24 20.30
CA ALA A 43 22.50 6.24 19.63
C ALA A 43 22.85 7.61 20.22
N ALA A 44 23.04 8.62 19.37
CA ALA A 44 23.22 10.01 19.83
C ALA A 44 22.08 10.38 20.80
N ALA A 45 22.37 11.18 21.81
CA ALA A 45 21.37 11.64 22.76
C ALA A 45 20.21 12.33 22.00
N PRO A 46 18.93 12.04 22.34
CA PRO A 46 17.80 12.62 21.67
C PRO A 46 17.85 14.15 21.72
N GLY A 47 17.59 14.80 20.58
CA GLY A 47 17.42 16.24 20.54
C GLY A 47 16.25 16.70 21.42
N GLU A 48 16.19 18.00 21.74
CA GLU A 48 15.08 18.54 22.58
C GLU A 48 13.71 18.28 21.95
N GLY A 49 13.58 18.38 20.62
CA GLY A 49 12.34 18.06 19.89
C GLY A 49 11.93 16.60 20.07
N ASP A 50 12.82 15.64 19.86
CA ASP A 50 12.55 14.22 20.08
C ASP A 50 12.09 13.93 21.51
N ARG A 51 12.68 14.61 22.49
CA ARG A 51 12.29 14.46 23.90
C ARG A 51 10.88 14.99 24.16
N ARG A 52 10.53 16.17 23.61
CA ARG A 52 9.16 16.72 23.72
C ARG A 52 8.15 15.81 23.03
N GLY A 53 8.44 15.40 21.78
CA GLY A 53 7.61 14.46 21.04
C GLY A 53 7.36 13.17 21.82
N THR A 54 8.40 12.59 22.43
CA THR A 54 8.28 11.39 23.25
C THR A 54 7.40 11.61 24.48
N LEU A 55 7.60 12.69 25.23
CA LEU A 55 6.80 12.99 26.42
C LEU A 55 5.34 13.22 26.09
N SER A 56 5.06 14.01 25.05
CA SER A 56 3.68 14.29 24.61
C SER A 56 3.00 13.02 24.07
N PHE A 57 3.73 12.18 23.35
CA PHE A 57 3.24 10.87 22.89
C PHE A 57 2.90 9.95 24.07
N GLU A 58 3.79 9.81 25.04
CA GLU A 58 3.55 8.95 26.21
C GLU A 58 2.34 9.45 27.04
N ALA A 59 2.10 10.73 27.11
CA ALA A 59 0.89 11.28 27.70
C ALA A 59 -0.35 10.96 26.88
N ALA A 60 -0.30 11.15 25.55
CA ALA A 60 -1.43 10.95 24.65
C ALA A 60 -1.83 9.46 24.54
N ARG A 61 -0.86 8.52 24.53
CA ARG A 61 -1.14 7.08 24.33
C ARG A 61 -1.98 6.43 25.44
N THR A 62 -2.12 7.09 26.59
CA THR A 62 -2.93 6.59 27.71
C THR A 62 -4.44 6.74 27.46
N ASN A 63 -4.83 7.58 26.48
CA ASN A 63 -6.22 7.82 26.12
C ASN A 63 -6.38 7.66 24.58
N PRO A 64 -7.29 6.81 24.10
CA PRO A 64 -7.46 6.57 22.66
C PRO A 64 -7.79 7.82 21.83
N LEU A 65 -8.55 8.77 22.38
CA LEU A 65 -8.92 10.00 21.69
C LEU A 65 -7.73 10.97 21.60
N GLU A 66 -6.95 11.08 22.67
CA GLU A 66 -5.72 11.87 22.68
C GLU A 66 -4.66 11.27 21.76
N LEU A 67 -4.51 9.95 21.77
CA LEU A 67 -3.61 9.25 20.83
C LEU A 67 -3.99 9.54 19.37
N ARG A 68 -5.29 9.42 19.04
CA ARG A 68 -5.76 9.73 17.69
C ARG A 68 -5.48 11.19 17.32
N ASN A 69 -5.75 12.15 18.23
CA ASN A 69 -5.49 13.57 18.00
C ASN A 69 -3.99 13.84 17.80
N PHE A 70 -3.11 13.23 18.59
CA PHE A 70 -1.66 13.31 18.43
C PHE A 70 -1.23 12.77 17.07
N LEU A 71 -1.65 11.56 16.73
CA LEU A 71 -1.28 10.88 15.49
C LEU A 71 -1.85 11.58 14.26
N LYS A 72 -3.04 12.19 14.34
CA LYS A 72 -3.59 13.00 13.25
C LYS A 72 -2.69 14.19 12.88
N LYS A 73 -2.08 14.82 13.88
CA LYS A 73 -1.20 15.99 13.70
C LYS A 73 0.24 15.59 13.35
N MET A 74 0.67 14.40 13.74
CA MET A 74 2.01 13.89 13.48
C MET A 74 2.26 13.79 11.97
N PRO A 75 3.42 14.26 11.46
CA PRO A 75 3.80 14.01 10.07
C PRO A 75 3.81 12.51 9.75
N LYS A 76 3.22 12.11 8.61
CA LYS A 76 3.10 10.70 8.21
C LYS A 76 3.96 10.34 6.99
N GLY A 77 4.63 11.34 6.38
CA GLY A 77 5.48 11.10 5.22
C GLY A 77 4.65 10.75 3.99
N ALA A 78 4.61 9.48 3.64
CA ALA A 78 3.94 8.99 2.45
C ALA A 78 2.95 7.87 2.73
N ASP A 79 1.91 7.80 1.89
CA ASP A 79 1.16 6.59 1.61
C ASP A 79 1.61 6.03 0.25
N LEU A 80 2.15 4.82 0.23
CA LEU A 80 2.75 4.20 -0.94
C LEU A 80 1.91 3.07 -1.54
N HIS A 81 0.76 2.76 -0.90
CA HIS A 81 -0.16 1.73 -1.34
C HIS A 81 -1.59 2.22 -1.13
N ASN A 82 -2.11 2.90 -2.14
CA ASN A 82 -3.43 3.51 -2.11
C ASN A 82 -4.04 3.42 -3.52
N HIS A 83 -5.18 2.74 -3.64
CA HIS A 83 -5.89 2.56 -4.91
C HIS A 83 -6.82 3.74 -5.16
N LEU A 84 -6.55 4.54 -6.19
CA LEU A 84 -7.33 5.76 -6.44
C LEU A 84 -8.84 5.51 -6.50
N SER A 85 -9.30 4.46 -7.18
CA SER A 85 -10.72 4.13 -7.27
C SER A 85 -11.32 3.69 -5.93
N GLY A 86 -10.58 2.92 -5.16
CA GLY A 86 -11.00 2.47 -3.83
C GLY A 86 -10.82 3.54 -2.74
N ALA A 87 -10.02 4.58 -2.99
CA ALA A 87 -9.84 5.70 -2.08
C ALA A 87 -11.01 6.69 -2.09
N VAL A 88 -11.81 6.72 -3.16
CA VAL A 88 -12.97 7.60 -3.28
C VAL A 88 -14.10 7.11 -2.36
N TYR A 89 -14.65 8.01 -1.55
CA TYR A 89 -15.76 7.66 -0.67
C TYR A 89 -17.07 7.43 -1.44
N ALA A 90 -17.91 6.54 -0.93
CA ALA A 90 -19.19 6.17 -1.52
C ALA A 90 -20.06 7.39 -1.88
N GLU A 91 -20.05 8.43 -1.04
CA GLU A 91 -20.78 9.68 -1.24
C GLU A 91 -20.35 10.39 -2.54
N SER A 92 -19.06 10.36 -2.85
CA SER A 92 -18.55 10.97 -4.10
C SER A 92 -18.88 10.15 -5.33
N TRP A 93 -18.89 8.81 -5.22
CA TRP A 93 -19.39 7.93 -6.27
C TRP A 93 -20.87 8.17 -6.58
N ILE A 94 -21.73 8.32 -5.54
CA ILE A 94 -23.16 8.62 -5.69
C ILE A 94 -23.34 9.97 -6.38
N ARG A 95 -22.56 10.99 -5.99
CA ARG A 95 -22.59 12.31 -6.62
C ARG A 95 -22.21 12.24 -8.10
N ALA A 96 -21.09 11.62 -8.43
CA ALA A 96 -20.63 11.46 -9.80
C ALA A 96 -21.68 10.73 -10.67
N ALA A 97 -22.27 9.65 -10.16
CA ALA A 97 -23.31 8.92 -10.85
C ALA A 97 -24.58 9.76 -11.09
N ALA A 98 -24.96 10.62 -10.15
CA ALA A 98 -26.07 11.55 -10.32
C ALA A 98 -25.78 12.60 -11.39
N GLU A 99 -24.57 13.16 -11.41
CA GLU A 99 -24.11 14.14 -12.41
C GLU A 99 -23.98 13.52 -13.82
N ASP A 100 -23.66 12.23 -13.91
CA ASP A 100 -23.58 11.45 -15.15
C ASP A 100 -24.94 10.88 -15.58
N HIS A 101 -26.00 11.20 -14.85
CA HIS A 101 -27.36 10.69 -15.11
C HIS A 101 -27.42 9.15 -15.16
N LEU A 102 -26.61 8.46 -14.37
CA LEU A 102 -26.67 7.01 -14.23
C LEU A 102 -27.91 6.57 -13.46
N CYS A 103 -28.22 5.30 -13.59
CA CYS A 103 -29.28 4.63 -12.85
C CYS A 103 -28.69 3.79 -11.72
N VAL A 104 -29.46 3.56 -10.67
CA VAL A 104 -29.21 2.57 -9.62
C VAL A 104 -30.11 1.37 -9.84
N ASN A 105 -29.55 0.19 -9.94
CA ASN A 105 -30.29 -1.07 -9.88
C ASN A 105 -30.65 -1.35 -8.41
N LEU A 106 -31.92 -1.38 -8.09
CA LEU A 106 -32.40 -1.53 -6.70
C LEU A 106 -32.16 -2.93 -6.11
N ALA A 107 -32.01 -3.95 -6.96
CA ALA A 107 -31.77 -5.31 -6.50
C ALA A 107 -30.30 -5.57 -6.15
N SER A 108 -29.35 -5.04 -6.95
CA SER A 108 -27.90 -5.22 -6.75
C SER A 108 -27.23 -4.03 -6.07
N LEU A 109 -27.94 -2.90 -5.91
CA LEU A 109 -27.38 -1.63 -5.43
C LEU A 109 -26.13 -1.23 -6.21
N SER A 110 -26.19 -1.31 -7.53
CA SER A 110 -25.08 -0.98 -8.43
C SER A 110 -25.50 0.05 -9.47
N PHE A 111 -24.52 0.82 -9.97
CA PHE A 111 -24.78 1.73 -11.07
C PHE A 111 -25.04 1.00 -12.38
N ALA A 112 -25.86 1.62 -13.23
CA ALA A 112 -26.20 1.10 -14.54
C ALA A 112 -26.40 2.26 -15.52
N LYS A 113 -26.11 2.02 -16.79
CA LYS A 113 -26.39 2.99 -17.84
C LYS A 113 -27.90 3.16 -18.03
N PRO A 114 -28.39 4.39 -18.31
CA PRO A 114 -29.78 4.63 -18.67
C PRO A 114 -30.14 3.91 -19.98
N GLN A 115 -31.41 3.61 -20.16
CA GLN A 115 -31.90 3.09 -21.43
C GLN A 115 -31.86 4.19 -22.53
N ALA A 116 -31.63 3.77 -23.76
CA ALA A 116 -31.66 4.69 -24.89
C ALA A 116 -33.00 5.46 -24.93
N ARG A 117 -32.92 6.77 -25.10
CA ARG A 117 -34.13 7.66 -25.16
C ARG A 117 -34.94 7.36 -26.40
N SER A 118 -36.27 7.31 -26.25
CA SER A 118 -37.18 7.55 -27.36
C SER A 118 -37.29 9.07 -27.60
N GLU A 119 -37.45 9.52 -28.86
CA GLU A 119 -37.43 10.94 -29.25
C GLU A 119 -38.49 11.84 -28.57
N LYS A 120 -39.32 11.28 -27.70
CA LYS A 120 -40.45 11.97 -27.06
C LYS A 120 -40.28 12.32 -25.58
N ASP A 121 -39.23 11.87 -24.92
CA ASP A 121 -39.05 12.07 -23.48
C ASP A 121 -37.81 12.95 -23.19
N SER A 122 -38.06 14.21 -22.80
CA SER A 122 -37.03 15.25 -22.78
C SER A 122 -36.49 15.65 -21.39
N SER A 123 -37.00 15.12 -20.26
CA SER A 123 -36.62 15.68 -18.95
C SER A 123 -36.13 14.71 -17.87
N GLU A 124 -36.43 13.42 -17.94
CA GLU A 124 -36.03 12.48 -16.88
C GLU A 124 -35.12 11.36 -17.41
N THR A 125 -34.20 10.92 -16.54
CA THR A 125 -33.32 9.77 -16.83
C THR A 125 -34.18 8.51 -16.91
N ASN A 126 -34.25 7.86 -18.09
CA ASN A 126 -35.00 6.62 -18.25
C ASN A 126 -34.21 5.42 -17.76
N CYS A 127 -34.52 4.93 -16.58
CA CYS A 127 -33.82 3.80 -15.96
C CYS A 127 -34.45 2.43 -16.23
N GLY A 128 -35.70 2.40 -16.66
CA GLY A 128 -36.46 1.15 -16.85
C GLY A 128 -36.89 0.50 -15.52
N SER A 129 -37.51 -0.66 -15.63
CA SER A 129 -38.07 -1.38 -14.46
C SER A 129 -36.98 -1.81 -13.47
N GLY A 130 -37.24 -1.67 -12.17
CA GLY A 130 -36.33 -2.09 -11.08
C GLY A 130 -35.09 -1.20 -10.89
N LYS A 131 -35.06 -0.05 -11.56
CA LYS A 131 -33.97 0.94 -11.45
C LYS A 131 -34.56 2.34 -11.26
N VAL A 132 -33.81 3.19 -10.58
CA VAL A 132 -34.10 4.60 -10.36
C VAL A 132 -32.91 5.46 -10.79
N ALA A 133 -33.15 6.75 -11.08
CA ALA A 133 -32.03 7.66 -11.34
C ALA A 133 -31.13 7.77 -10.11
N ALA A 134 -29.82 7.82 -10.28
CA ALA A 134 -28.86 7.93 -9.17
C ALA A 134 -29.12 9.21 -8.34
N ALA A 135 -29.58 10.30 -8.96
CA ALA A 135 -29.97 11.53 -8.27
C ALA A 135 -31.09 11.32 -7.24
N HIS A 136 -31.97 10.31 -7.43
CA HIS A 136 -33.01 9.99 -6.47
C HIS A 136 -32.50 9.59 -5.08
N ALA A 137 -31.25 9.14 -4.97
CA ALA A 137 -30.63 8.86 -3.68
C ALA A 137 -30.61 10.09 -2.74
N TYR A 138 -30.61 11.30 -3.27
CA TYR A 138 -30.65 12.53 -2.45
C TYR A 138 -32.05 12.89 -1.93
N GLU A 139 -33.06 12.20 -2.42
CA GLU A 139 -34.46 12.37 -2.00
C GLU A 139 -34.93 11.21 -1.11
N ASP A 140 -34.18 10.10 -1.09
CA ASP A 140 -34.47 8.89 -0.32
C ASP A 140 -33.26 8.49 0.55
N GLN A 141 -33.34 8.82 1.85
CA GLN A 141 -32.30 8.50 2.82
C GLN A 141 -32.01 7.00 2.92
N HIS A 142 -33.03 6.15 2.76
CA HIS A 142 -32.82 4.70 2.84
C HIS A 142 -32.01 4.19 1.63
N LEU A 143 -32.30 4.71 0.44
CA LEU A 143 -31.52 4.39 -0.76
C LEU A 143 -30.09 4.92 -0.64
N PHE A 144 -29.91 6.16 -0.16
CA PHE A 144 -28.59 6.76 0.06
C PHE A 144 -27.75 5.92 1.02
N ASP A 145 -28.30 5.55 2.18
CA ASP A 145 -27.61 4.71 3.16
C ASP A 145 -27.29 3.31 2.62
N ALA A 146 -28.24 2.70 1.90
CA ALA A 146 -28.02 1.39 1.28
C ALA A 146 -26.89 1.41 0.24
N LEU A 147 -26.76 2.50 -0.54
CA LEU A 147 -25.65 2.66 -1.49
C LEU A 147 -24.30 2.84 -0.78
N ILE A 148 -24.26 3.63 0.30
CA ILE A 148 -23.02 3.76 1.07
C ILE A 148 -22.59 2.40 1.65
N ASP A 149 -23.52 1.62 2.20
CA ASP A 149 -23.23 0.29 2.73
C ASP A 149 -22.82 -0.70 1.62
N ALA A 150 -23.41 -0.58 0.43
CA ALA A 150 -23.07 -1.42 -0.71
C ALA A 150 -21.71 -1.08 -1.33
N PHE A 151 -21.23 0.16 -1.22
CA PHE A 151 -19.99 0.66 -1.82
C PHE A 151 -18.84 0.73 -0.82
N SER A 152 -19.06 0.32 0.43
CA SER A 152 -18.04 0.40 1.46
C SER A 152 -18.24 -0.63 2.57
N MET A 153 -17.26 -0.74 3.43
CA MET A 153 -17.31 -1.59 4.63
C MET A 153 -18.06 -0.93 5.81
N ARG A 154 -18.84 0.14 5.55
CA ARG A 154 -19.61 0.81 6.60
C ARG A 154 -20.58 -0.15 7.28
N GLY A 155 -20.35 -0.39 8.57
CA GLY A 155 -21.26 -1.24 9.36
C GLY A 155 -21.31 -2.71 8.91
N PHE A 156 -20.38 -3.17 8.05
CA PHE A 156 -20.35 -4.55 7.60
C PHE A 156 -20.14 -5.51 8.78
N VAL A 157 -20.95 -6.54 8.83
CA VAL A 157 -20.83 -7.66 9.77
C VAL A 157 -20.89 -8.96 8.94
N PRO A 158 -19.87 -9.84 9.04
CA PRO A 158 -19.89 -11.11 8.34
C PRO A 158 -21.16 -11.91 8.66
N SER A 159 -21.73 -12.51 7.63
CA SER A 159 -22.93 -13.33 7.72
C SER A 159 -22.73 -14.67 6.99
N PRO A 160 -23.56 -15.71 7.25
CA PRO A 160 -23.43 -16.97 6.52
C PRO A 160 -23.48 -16.75 5.00
N GLY A 161 -22.39 -17.11 4.32
CA GLY A 161 -22.25 -16.99 2.86
C GLY A 161 -21.74 -15.63 2.35
N VAL A 162 -21.45 -14.66 3.23
CA VAL A 162 -20.83 -13.39 2.85
C VAL A 162 -19.73 -13.03 3.85
N THR A 163 -18.48 -13.15 3.42
CA THR A 163 -17.31 -12.78 4.20
C THR A 163 -16.94 -11.30 4.02
N GLY A 164 -15.99 -10.80 4.82
CA GLY A 164 -15.41 -9.48 4.59
C GLY A 164 -14.74 -9.36 3.22
N HIS A 165 -14.02 -10.42 2.82
CA HIS A 165 -13.43 -10.56 1.49
C HIS A 165 -14.47 -10.39 0.37
N ASP A 166 -15.55 -11.17 0.42
CA ASP A 166 -16.58 -11.15 -0.63
C ASP A 166 -17.24 -9.77 -0.74
N HIS A 167 -17.60 -9.17 0.39
CA HIS A 167 -18.24 -7.86 0.40
C HIS A 167 -17.28 -6.76 -0.08
N PHE A 168 -16.03 -6.79 0.36
CA PHE A 168 -15.02 -5.79 -0.03
C PHE A 168 -14.82 -5.77 -1.55
N PHE A 169 -14.52 -6.90 -2.16
CA PHE A 169 -14.28 -6.98 -3.59
C PHE A 169 -15.54 -6.77 -4.45
N ASP A 170 -16.73 -7.11 -3.92
CA ASP A 170 -18.01 -6.86 -4.62
C ASP A 170 -18.34 -5.35 -4.74
N THR A 171 -17.78 -4.50 -3.87
CA THR A 171 -18.00 -3.04 -3.95
C THR A 171 -17.55 -2.47 -5.30
N PHE A 172 -16.42 -2.92 -5.84
CA PHE A 172 -15.84 -2.41 -7.08
C PHE A 172 -16.71 -2.67 -8.30
N ALA A 173 -17.47 -3.76 -8.30
CA ALA A 173 -18.45 -4.05 -9.37
C ALA A 173 -19.69 -3.15 -9.29
N LYS A 174 -19.96 -2.52 -8.16
CA LYS A 174 -21.18 -1.75 -7.91
C LYS A 174 -21.07 -0.27 -8.29
N PHE A 175 -19.94 0.36 -8.01
CA PHE A 175 -19.79 1.81 -8.25
C PHE A 175 -19.10 2.15 -9.58
N GLY A 176 -18.81 1.18 -10.44
CA GLY A 176 -18.24 1.43 -11.77
C GLY A 176 -19.22 2.09 -12.75
N GLY A 177 -18.68 2.70 -13.79
CA GLY A 177 -19.44 3.24 -14.92
C GLY A 177 -19.62 4.76 -14.93
N THR A 178 -19.05 5.50 -13.96
CA THR A 178 -18.96 6.96 -13.99
C THR A 178 -17.99 7.45 -15.06
N ASP A 179 -18.15 8.67 -15.51
CA ASP A 179 -17.32 9.29 -16.54
C ASP A 179 -15.90 9.59 -16.04
N HIS A 180 -14.90 9.42 -16.91
CA HIS A 180 -13.50 9.73 -16.62
C HIS A 180 -13.25 11.21 -16.25
N ARG A 181 -14.15 12.13 -16.58
CA ARG A 181 -14.05 13.54 -16.18
C ARG A 181 -13.98 13.75 -14.67
N HIS A 182 -14.48 12.79 -13.86
CA HIS A 182 -14.42 12.86 -12.40
C HIS A 182 -13.06 12.50 -11.82
N LEU A 183 -12.13 11.99 -12.62
CA LEU A 183 -10.79 11.56 -12.14
C LEU A 183 -10.07 12.69 -11.40
N GLY A 184 -10.15 13.92 -11.90
CA GLY A 184 -9.54 15.08 -11.22
C GLY A 184 -10.23 15.46 -9.91
N GLU A 185 -11.52 15.18 -9.75
CA GLU A 185 -12.25 15.37 -8.50
C GLU A 185 -11.83 14.33 -7.45
N TRP A 186 -11.55 13.11 -7.89
CA TRP A 186 -11.05 12.06 -7.02
C TRP A 186 -9.63 12.33 -6.54
N LEU A 187 -8.77 12.87 -7.42
CA LEU A 187 -7.44 13.34 -7.04
C LEU A 187 -7.52 14.46 -5.99
N ASP A 188 -8.42 15.43 -6.17
CA ASP A 188 -8.67 16.51 -5.21
C ASP A 188 -9.13 15.94 -3.86
N GLU A 189 -10.11 15.04 -3.85
CA GLU A 189 -10.62 14.41 -2.61
C GLU A 189 -9.51 13.72 -1.82
N VAL A 190 -8.70 12.89 -2.49
CA VAL A 190 -7.61 12.14 -1.85
C VAL A 190 -6.50 13.09 -1.36
N ALA A 191 -6.13 14.11 -2.16
CA ALA A 191 -5.12 15.09 -1.75
C ALA A 191 -5.55 15.94 -0.56
N VAL A 192 -6.82 16.37 -0.53
CA VAL A 192 -7.38 17.12 0.61
C VAL A 192 -7.38 16.27 1.88
N ARG A 193 -7.75 15.00 1.78
CA ARG A 193 -7.73 14.06 2.91
C ARG A 193 -6.32 13.81 3.41
N ALA A 194 -5.37 13.53 2.53
CA ALA A 194 -3.95 13.35 2.86
C ALA A 194 -3.36 14.59 3.57
N ASN A 195 -3.62 15.79 3.03
CA ASN A 195 -3.19 17.02 3.67
C ASN A 195 -3.79 17.21 5.08
N ALA A 196 -5.06 16.86 5.27
CA ALA A 196 -5.76 17.02 6.56
C ALA A 196 -5.17 16.15 7.68
N GLN A 197 -4.43 15.10 7.35
CA GLN A 197 -3.76 14.20 8.28
C GLN A 197 -2.23 14.27 8.21
N ASN A 198 -1.70 15.35 7.59
CA ASN A 198 -0.27 15.66 7.53
C ASN A 198 0.59 14.63 6.77
N GLU A 199 0.04 14.09 5.69
CA GLU A 199 0.80 13.43 4.65
C GLU A 199 1.36 14.45 3.66
N GLN A 200 2.43 14.11 3.00
CA GLN A 200 3.09 15.02 2.04
C GLN A 200 3.29 14.42 0.66
N TYR A 201 3.20 13.10 0.55
CA TYR A 201 3.46 12.38 -0.68
C TYR A 201 2.56 11.14 -0.81
N LEU A 202 2.06 10.90 -2.00
CA LEU A 202 1.22 9.74 -2.32
C LEU A 202 1.74 9.04 -3.58
N GLU A 203 1.75 7.70 -3.56
CA GLU A 203 1.85 6.87 -4.76
C GLU A 203 0.50 6.19 -4.99
N LEU A 204 -0.32 6.79 -5.86
CA LEU A 204 -1.67 6.31 -6.13
C LEU A 204 -1.66 5.26 -7.24
N MET A 205 -2.21 4.10 -6.97
CA MET A 205 -2.44 3.05 -7.95
C MET A 205 -3.61 3.44 -8.86
N HIS A 206 -3.33 3.52 -10.14
CA HIS A 206 -4.32 3.89 -11.16
C HIS A 206 -4.26 2.93 -12.33
N THR A 207 -5.42 2.41 -12.75
CA THR A 207 -5.56 1.59 -13.97
C THR A 207 -5.91 2.53 -15.13
N PRO A 208 -5.01 2.73 -16.10
CA PRO A 208 -5.35 3.41 -17.34
C PRO A 208 -6.45 2.67 -18.10
N GLU A 209 -7.18 3.39 -18.98
CA GLU A 209 -8.08 2.73 -19.92
C GLU A 209 -7.27 1.71 -20.77
N PHE A 210 -7.72 0.47 -20.82
CA PHE A 210 -7.01 -0.62 -21.48
C PHE A 210 -7.87 -1.46 -22.43
N ALA A 211 -9.14 -1.07 -22.65
CA ALA A 211 -10.08 -1.87 -23.46
C ALA A 211 -9.56 -2.11 -24.87
N HIS A 212 -8.92 -1.11 -25.48
CA HIS A 212 -8.34 -1.26 -26.82
C HIS A 212 -7.09 -2.17 -26.81
N ALA A 213 -6.20 -2.01 -25.83
CA ALA A 213 -5.04 -2.90 -25.64
C ALA A 213 -5.48 -4.37 -25.44
N ALA A 214 -6.54 -4.58 -24.65
CA ALA A 214 -7.15 -5.89 -24.43
C ALA A 214 -7.77 -6.46 -25.71
N ALA A 215 -8.40 -5.62 -26.55
CA ALA A 215 -8.96 -6.03 -27.84
C ALA A 215 -7.85 -6.47 -28.81
N ILE A 216 -6.77 -5.69 -28.95
CA ILE A 216 -5.59 -6.04 -29.76
C ILE A 216 -5.00 -7.39 -29.30
N ALA A 217 -4.84 -7.56 -27.98
CA ALA A 217 -4.31 -8.81 -27.42
C ALA A 217 -5.21 -10.02 -27.70
N SER A 218 -6.53 -9.81 -27.66
CA SER A 218 -7.51 -10.86 -27.96
C SER A 218 -7.53 -11.25 -29.44
N GLU A 219 -7.31 -10.29 -30.35
CA GLU A 219 -7.21 -10.51 -31.78
C GLU A 219 -5.93 -11.30 -32.15
N ILE A 220 -4.79 -10.90 -31.60
CA ILE A 220 -3.50 -11.58 -31.82
C ILE A 220 -3.53 -12.99 -31.19
N GLY A 221 -4.21 -13.15 -30.07
CA GLY A 221 -4.22 -14.36 -29.26
C GLY A 221 -2.91 -14.56 -28.47
N TRP A 222 -2.93 -15.48 -27.50
CA TRP A 222 -1.77 -15.74 -26.67
C TRP A 222 -0.59 -16.34 -27.46
N GLN A 223 0.59 -15.76 -27.27
CA GLN A 223 1.84 -16.27 -27.81
C GLN A 223 2.80 -16.62 -26.67
N GLN A 224 3.43 -17.80 -26.76
CA GLN A 224 4.39 -18.25 -25.73
C GLN A 224 5.71 -17.49 -25.79
N ASP A 225 6.11 -17.05 -26.97
CA ASP A 225 7.25 -16.14 -27.14
C ASP A 225 6.82 -14.72 -26.82
N LEU A 226 7.17 -14.27 -25.61
CA LEU A 226 6.81 -12.95 -25.09
C LEU A 226 7.44 -11.81 -25.93
N ALA A 227 8.58 -12.04 -26.56
CA ALA A 227 9.20 -11.04 -27.45
C ALA A 227 8.38 -10.84 -28.70
N GLN A 228 7.99 -11.94 -29.36
CA GLN A 228 7.11 -11.91 -30.52
C GLN A 228 5.75 -11.30 -30.16
N PHE A 229 5.21 -11.63 -28.99
CA PHE A 229 3.92 -11.12 -28.55
C PHE A 229 3.98 -9.60 -28.30
N ARG A 230 5.03 -9.13 -27.59
CA ARG A 230 5.30 -7.69 -27.40
C ARG A 230 5.37 -6.95 -28.74
N ASP A 231 6.18 -7.45 -29.66
CA ASP A 231 6.38 -6.82 -30.97
C ASP A 231 5.07 -6.79 -31.78
N GLY A 232 4.26 -7.86 -31.68
CA GLY A 232 2.92 -7.92 -32.27
C GLY A 232 1.98 -6.86 -31.69
N LEU A 233 1.90 -6.72 -30.38
CA LEU A 233 1.07 -5.70 -29.71
C LEU A 233 1.50 -4.28 -30.11
N MET A 234 2.80 -4.01 -30.14
CA MET A 234 3.34 -2.72 -30.55
C MET A 234 3.05 -2.40 -32.03
N ALA A 235 3.13 -3.39 -32.91
CA ALA A 235 2.81 -3.23 -34.34
C ALA A 235 1.32 -2.98 -34.61
N HIS A 236 0.43 -3.41 -33.71
CA HIS A 236 -1.02 -3.21 -33.81
C HIS A 236 -1.53 -1.97 -33.07
N GLY A 237 -0.65 -1.06 -32.64
CA GLY A 237 -1.04 0.26 -32.14
C GLY A 237 -1.14 0.39 -30.61
N LEU A 238 -0.66 -0.57 -29.81
CA LEU A 238 -0.68 -0.47 -28.36
C LEU A 238 -0.03 0.84 -27.86
N ARG A 239 0.95 1.37 -28.57
CA ARG A 239 1.61 2.63 -28.19
C ARG A 239 0.69 3.86 -28.23
N ASP A 240 -0.37 3.83 -29.03
CA ASP A 240 -1.33 4.93 -29.11
C ASP A 240 -2.10 5.08 -27.80
N GLU A 241 -2.29 3.99 -27.05
CA GLU A 241 -2.94 3.98 -25.74
C GLU A 241 -2.12 4.71 -24.67
N VAL A 242 -0.80 4.77 -24.81
CA VAL A 242 0.09 5.53 -23.90
C VAL A 242 -0.26 7.03 -23.94
N ALA A 243 -0.53 7.55 -25.14
CA ALA A 243 -0.94 8.96 -25.31
C ALA A 243 -2.32 9.20 -24.66
N THR A 244 -3.24 8.26 -24.80
CA THR A 244 -4.57 8.30 -24.16
C THR A 244 -4.43 8.34 -22.64
N ALA A 245 -3.66 7.45 -22.04
CA ALA A 245 -3.41 7.41 -20.60
C ALA A 245 -2.77 8.71 -20.10
N THR A 246 -1.74 9.21 -20.78
CA THR A 246 -1.06 10.46 -20.43
C THR A 246 -2.01 11.67 -20.49
N ASN A 247 -2.85 11.76 -21.53
CA ASN A 247 -3.81 12.84 -21.69
C ASN A 247 -4.90 12.83 -20.60
N ALA A 248 -5.43 11.67 -20.25
CA ALA A 248 -6.38 11.53 -19.15
C ALA A 248 -5.79 12.07 -17.83
N MET A 249 -4.53 11.76 -17.54
CA MET A 249 -3.84 12.29 -16.35
C MET A 249 -3.56 13.78 -16.44
N ASN A 250 -3.28 14.34 -17.63
CA ASN A 250 -3.12 15.78 -17.82
C ASN A 250 -4.40 16.52 -17.47
N GLU A 251 -5.53 16.03 -17.94
CA GLU A 251 -6.86 16.61 -17.67
C GLU A 251 -7.21 16.50 -16.18
N ALA A 252 -6.98 15.35 -15.58
CA ALA A 252 -7.26 15.11 -14.17
C ALA A 252 -6.42 16.02 -13.24
N GLU A 253 -5.11 16.13 -13.47
CA GLU A 253 -4.24 17.02 -12.70
C GLU A 253 -4.60 18.49 -12.90
N ALA A 254 -4.93 18.91 -14.12
CA ALA A 254 -5.35 20.29 -14.40
C ALA A 254 -6.67 20.62 -13.67
N LEU A 255 -7.62 19.67 -13.62
CA LEU A 255 -8.87 19.84 -12.89
C LEU A 255 -8.61 19.94 -11.39
N ARG A 256 -7.79 19.05 -10.81
CA ARG A 256 -7.38 19.09 -9.41
C ARG A 256 -6.78 20.44 -9.06
N GLN A 257 -5.75 20.88 -9.82
CA GLN A 257 -5.05 22.15 -9.57
C GLN A 257 -6.00 23.35 -9.62
N LYS A 258 -6.96 23.33 -10.56
CA LYS A 258 -8.00 24.37 -10.67
C LYS A 258 -8.92 24.38 -9.46
N ARG A 259 -9.37 23.22 -8.97
CA ARG A 259 -10.25 23.10 -7.81
C ARG A 259 -9.56 23.55 -6.51
N GLU A 260 -8.30 23.22 -6.37
CA GLU A 260 -7.47 23.58 -5.21
C GLU A 260 -6.91 25.02 -5.30
N HIS A 261 -7.13 25.76 -6.40
CA HIS A 261 -6.56 27.09 -6.68
C HIS A 261 -5.03 27.09 -6.59
N CYS A 262 -4.37 26.02 -7.06
CA CYS A 262 -2.92 25.89 -6.93
C CYS A 262 -2.17 26.97 -7.69
N GLY A 263 -1.24 27.64 -7.00
CA GLY A 263 -0.47 28.78 -7.54
C GLY A 263 -1.13 30.14 -7.32
N GLU A 264 -2.34 30.20 -6.79
CA GLU A 264 -3.05 31.42 -6.42
C GLU A 264 -2.83 31.78 -4.93
N PRO A 265 -3.03 33.05 -4.53
CA PRO A 265 -2.82 33.49 -3.15
C PRO A 265 -3.71 32.76 -2.12
N ASP A 266 -4.87 32.30 -2.52
CA ASP A 266 -5.85 31.53 -1.73
C ASP A 266 -5.76 30.01 -1.97
N GLY A 267 -4.70 29.55 -2.62
CA GLY A 267 -4.50 28.14 -2.94
C GLY A 267 -4.56 27.25 -1.71
N ALA A 268 -5.29 26.13 -1.84
CA ALA A 268 -5.48 25.14 -0.79
C ALA A 268 -4.15 24.53 -0.36
N SER A 269 -4.04 24.17 0.93
CA SER A 269 -2.84 23.50 1.45
C SER A 269 -2.61 22.13 0.82
N ALA A 270 -3.65 21.50 0.28
CA ALA A 270 -3.60 20.23 -0.47
C ALA A 270 -2.72 20.32 -1.73
N CYS A 271 -2.57 21.49 -2.35
CA CYS A 271 -1.62 21.72 -3.45
C CYS A 271 -0.18 21.29 -3.13
N ARG A 272 0.19 21.20 -1.85
CA ARG A 272 1.53 20.77 -1.41
C ARG A 272 1.69 19.26 -1.28
N VAL A 273 0.61 18.50 -1.41
CA VAL A 273 0.68 17.04 -1.46
C VAL A 273 1.17 16.65 -2.86
N GLN A 274 2.37 16.10 -2.92
CA GLN A 274 2.92 15.59 -4.17
C GLN A 274 2.31 14.23 -4.47
N ILE A 275 1.82 14.03 -5.69
CA ILE A 275 1.26 12.76 -6.15
C ILE A 275 2.14 12.19 -7.27
N ARG A 276 2.36 10.89 -7.21
CA ARG A 276 2.88 10.05 -8.29
C ARG A 276 1.95 8.85 -8.46
N TYR A 277 2.06 8.16 -9.58
CA TYR A 277 1.18 7.06 -9.90
C TYR A 277 1.94 5.75 -10.04
N LEU A 278 1.31 4.68 -9.58
CA LEU A 278 1.68 3.32 -9.90
C LEU A 278 0.69 2.81 -10.94
N CYS A 279 1.20 2.42 -12.11
CA CYS A 279 0.33 1.87 -13.15
C CYS A 279 -0.15 0.49 -12.74
N GLN A 280 -1.46 0.33 -12.58
CA GLN A 280 -2.11 -0.82 -12.01
C GLN A 280 -2.62 -1.77 -13.10
N VAL A 281 -2.23 -3.03 -13.05
CA VAL A 281 -2.61 -4.11 -13.97
C VAL A 281 -3.62 -5.04 -13.30
N LEU A 282 -4.75 -5.26 -13.96
CA LEU A 282 -5.80 -6.17 -13.49
C LEU A 282 -5.45 -7.63 -13.82
N ARG A 283 -4.89 -8.38 -12.87
CA ARG A 283 -4.35 -9.74 -13.08
C ARG A 283 -5.40 -10.84 -13.25
N GLY A 284 -6.66 -10.59 -12.91
CA GLY A 284 -7.75 -11.55 -13.05
C GLY A 284 -8.30 -11.72 -14.48
N PHE A 285 -7.73 -11.04 -15.47
CA PHE A 285 -8.10 -11.15 -16.89
C PHE A 285 -7.35 -12.29 -17.60
N PRO A 286 -7.81 -12.70 -18.81
CA PRO A 286 -7.06 -13.67 -19.62
C PRO A 286 -5.60 -13.24 -19.84
N LYS A 287 -4.69 -14.18 -19.78
CA LYS A 287 -3.22 -13.93 -19.79
C LYS A 287 -2.72 -13.02 -20.90
N GLN A 288 -3.31 -13.10 -22.12
CA GLN A 288 -2.94 -12.19 -23.21
C GLN A 288 -3.31 -10.74 -22.90
N GLN A 289 -4.42 -10.52 -22.23
CA GLN A 289 -4.85 -9.19 -21.82
C GLN A 289 -4.01 -8.66 -20.63
N VAL A 290 -3.64 -9.54 -19.70
CA VAL A 290 -2.73 -9.18 -18.59
C VAL A 290 -1.37 -8.75 -19.13
N PHE A 291 -0.83 -9.47 -20.12
CA PHE A 291 0.43 -9.07 -20.75
C PHE A 291 0.33 -7.74 -21.49
N ALA A 292 -0.77 -7.50 -22.22
CA ALA A 292 -0.99 -6.22 -22.93
C ALA A 292 -1.13 -5.05 -21.96
N GLN A 293 -1.88 -5.21 -20.86
CA GLN A 293 -1.96 -4.21 -19.79
C GLN A 293 -0.58 -3.94 -19.16
N SER A 294 0.19 -5.01 -18.88
CA SER A 294 1.53 -4.89 -18.34
C SER A 294 2.43 -4.09 -19.27
N LEU A 295 2.44 -4.43 -20.57
CA LEU A 295 3.23 -3.70 -21.57
C LEU A 295 2.80 -2.24 -21.66
N LEU A 296 1.49 -1.95 -21.67
CA LEU A 296 0.96 -0.58 -21.63
C LEU A 296 1.47 0.18 -20.41
N CYS A 297 1.45 -0.45 -19.24
CA CYS A 297 1.94 0.16 -18.00
C CYS A 297 3.44 0.48 -18.06
N PHE A 298 4.27 -0.44 -18.58
CA PHE A 298 5.71 -0.19 -18.72
C PHE A 298 6.00 0.92 -19.74
N GLU A 299 5.30 0.96 -20.87
CA GLU A 299 5.44 2.02 -21.89
C GLU A 299 4.95 3.38 -21.33
N THR A 300 3.85 3.39 -20.58
CA THR A 300 3.34 4.61 -19.92
C THR A 300 4.35 5.14 -18.90
N ALA A 301 4.88 4.31 -18.01
CA ALA A 301 5.86 4.72 -17.03
C ALA A 301 7.20 5.17 -17.65
N MET A 302 7.55 4.67 -18.83
CA MET A 302 8.71 5.17 -19.59
C MET A 302 8.46 6.53 -20.23
N SER A 303 7.22 6.87 -20.55
CA SER A 303 6.85 8.07 -21.32
C SER A 303 6.40 9.22 -20.43
N ASP A 304 5.79 8.93 -19.30
CA ASP A 304 5.24 9.90 -18.36
C ASP A 304 5.91 9.76 -16.98
N PRO A 305 6.76 10.74 -16.56
CA PRO A 305 7.50 10.66 -15.30
C PRO A 305 6.63 10.72 -14.04
N ARG A 306 5.32 10.96 -14.18
CA ARG A 306 4.38 10.86 -13.05
C ARG A 306 4.10 9.41 -12.67
N PHE A 307 4.20 8.47 -13.62
CA PHE A 307 4.10 7.04 -13.35
C PHE A 307 5.48 6.52 -12.93
N VAL A 308 5.63 6.26 -11.65
CA VAL A 308 6.92 5.89 -11.04
C VAL A 308 7.12 4.39 -10.87
N GLY A 309 6.10 3.57 -11.14
CA GLY A 309 6.20 2.12 -11.03
C GLY A 309 4.97 1.39 -11.56
N VAL A 310 5.01 0.06 -11.46
CA VAL A 310 3.94 -0.86 -11.91
C VAL A 310 3.53 -1.76 -10.75
N ASN A 311 2.24 -2.07 -10.68
CA ASN A 311 1.64 -2.97 -9.70
C ASN A 311 0.64 -3.92 -10.37
N PHE A 312 0.41 -5.09 -9.77
CA PHE A 312 -0.68 -6.01 -10.09
C PHE A 312 -1.75 -5.96 -9.00
N VAL A 313 -3.03 -6.02 -9.40
CA VAL A 313 -4.18 -5.92 -8.49
C VAL A 313 -5.28 -6.90 -8.90
N MET A 314 -6.32 -6.98 -8.17
CA MET A 314 -7.46 -7.91 -8.09
C MET A 314 -7.21 -9.03 -7.06
N PRO A 315 -8.28 -9.68 -6.56
CA PRO A 315 -8.17 -10.72 -5.54
C PRO A 315 -7.08 -11.73 -5.86
N GLU A 316 -6.14 -11.88 -4.93
CA GLU A 316 -4.98 -12.76 -5.15
C GLU A 316 -5.38 -14.24 -5.17
N ASP A 317 -6.43 -14.59 -4.41
CA ASP A 317 -7.06 -15.92 -4.38
C ASP A 317 -7.94 -16.21 -5.61
N GLY A 318 -8.19 -15.21 -6.47
CA GLY A 318 -8.96 -15.38 -7.69
C GLY A 318 -8.38 -16.47 -8.60
N TYR A 319 -9.24 -17.23 -9.29
CA TYR A 319 -8.83 -18.38 -10.07
C TYR A 319 -7.68 -18.08 -11.05
N ILE A 320 -7.77 -17.01 -11.85
CA ILE A 320 -6.71 -16.62 -12.80
C ILE A 320 -5.49 -16.11 -12.04
N SER A 321 -5.69 -15.30 -10.99
CA SER A 321 -4.61 -14.77 -10.17
C SER A 321 -3.73 -15.89 -9.62
N MET A 322 -4.35 -16.94 -9.08
CA MET A 322 -3.66 -18.13 -8.53
C MET A 322 -3.05 -19.00 -9.61
N SER A 323 -3.82 -19.38 -10.64
CA SER A 323 -3.38 -20.35 -11.65
C SER A 323 -2.26 -19.82 -12.54
N ASP A 324 -2.27 -18.54 -12.84
CA ASP A 324 -1.31 -17.89 -13.73
C ASP A 324 -0.23 -17.09 -12.98
N TYR A 325 -0.17 -17.14 -11.62
CA TYR A 325 0.75 -16.32 -10.82
C TYR A 325 2.21 -16.41 -11.29
N THR A 326 2.72 -17.64 -11.44
CA THR A 326 4.09 -17.86 -11.95
C THR A 326 4.29 -17.27 -13.35
N LEU A 327 3.27 -17.37 -14.22
CA LEU A 327 3.33 -16.77 -15.56
C LEU A 327 3.34 -15.24 -15.47
N HIS A 328 2.53 -14.66 -14.59
CA HIS A 328 2.49 -13.22 -14.34
C HIS A 328 3.86 -12.69 -13.89
N MET A 329 4.52 -13.37 -12.95
CA MET A 329 5.87 -12.97 -12.51
C MET A 329 6.90 -13.06 -13.64
N ARG A 330 6.79 -14.08 -14.52
CA ARG A 330 7.64 -14.18 -15.72
C ARG A 330 7.37 -13.08 -16.74
N MET A 331 6.12 -12.67 -16.93
CA MET A 331 5.75 -11.53 -17.79
C MET A 331 6.42 -10.25 -17.28
N ILE A 332 6.31 -9.96 -15.98
CA ILE A 332 6.96 -8.81 -15.35
C ILE A 332 8.47 -8.89 -15.50
N ALA A 333 9.09 -10.02 -15.16
CA ALA A 333 10.53 -10.23 -15.29
C ALA A 333 11.02 -10.03 -16.74
N PHE A 334 10.22 -10.49 -17.72
CA PHE A 334 10.51 -10.29 -19.13
C PHE A 334 10.48 -8.79 -19.48
N LEU A 335 9.41 -8.09 -19.14
CA LEU A 335 9.26 -6.66 -19.44
C LEU A 335 10.32 -5.82 -18.72
N HIS A 336 10.62 -6.11 -17.45
CA HIS A 336 11.62 -5.38 -16.69
C HIS A 336 13.04 -5.46 -17.29
N LYS A 337 13.36 -6.52 -18.07
CA LYS A 337 14.62 -6.57 -18.83
C LYS A 337 14.70 -5.52 -19.93
N PHE A 338 13.57 -5.15 -20.53
CA PHE A 338 13.51 -4.08 -21.55
C PHE A 338 13.37 -2.69 -20.93
N TYR A 339 12.77 -2.61 -19.74
CA TYR A 339 12.47 -1.36 -19.03
C TYR A 339 13.09 -1.36 -17.63
N PRO A 340 14.44 -1.47 -17.49
CA PRO A 340 15.09 -1.71 -16.20
C PRO A 340 15.05 -0.52 -15.22
N LYS A 341 14.50 0.61 -15.65
CA LYS A 341 14.34 1.82 -14.83
C LYS A 341 12.95 1.93 -14.20
N ILE A 342 12.02 1.05 -14.58
CA ILE A 342 10.67 1.07 -14.05
C ILE A 342 10.66 0.28 -12.75
N HIS A 343 10.25 0.94 -11.68
CA HIS A 343 10.14 0.34 -10.36
C HIS A 343 8.95 -0.61 -10.26
N LEU A 344 9.05 -1.58 -9.37
CA LEU A 344 8.05 -2.61 -9.16
C LEU A 344 7.66 -2.70 -7.68
N THR A 345 6.38 -2.50 -7.42
CA THR A 345 5.72 -2.93 -6.19
C THR A 345 4.62 -3.93 -6.56
N LEU A 346 4.49 -5.03 -5.87
CA LEU A 346 3.55 -6.08 -6.26
C LEU A 346 2.72 -6.54 -5.05
N HIS A 347 1.40 -6.64 -5.25
CA HIS A 347 0.56 -7.39 -4.32
C HIS A 347 1.03 -8.84 -4.31
N ALA A 348 1.50 -9.29 -3.16
CA ALA A 348 1.92 -10.66 -2.94
C ALA A 348 1.70 -11.04 -1.47
N GLY A 349 1.06 -12.18 -1.26
CA GLY A 349 0.76 -12.67 0.08
C GLY A 349 -0.43 -11.99 0.74
N GLU A 350 -1.37 -11.44 -0.03
CA GLU A 350 -2.69 -11.05 0.48
C GLU A 350 -3.60 -12.30 0.55
N LEU A 351 -3.11 -13.30 1.25
CA LEU A 351 -3.72 -14.61 1.38
C LEU A 351 -3.76 -15.05 2.85
N ALA A 352 -4.71 -15.92 3.16
CA ALA A 352 -4.84 -16.49 4.49
C ALA A 352 -5.32 -17.97 4.40
N PRO A 353 -5.02 -18.81 5.41
CA PRO A 353 -5.60 -20.13 5.53
C PRO A 353 -7.13 -20.08 5.55
N GLY A 354 -7.78 -20.92 4.75
CA GLY A 354 -9.23 -20.95 4.60
C GLY A 354 -9.76 -20.12 3.44
N LEU A 355 -9.03 -19.10 2.98
CA LEU A 355 -9.32 -18.39 1.75
C LEU A 355 -8.72 -19.12 0.55
N ALA A 356 -7.43 -19.42 0.59
CA ALA A 356 -6.73 -20.19 -0.43
C ALA A 356 -6.40 -21.61 0.07
N PRO A 357 -6.28 -22.61 -0.84
CA PRO A 357 -5.77 -23.93 -0.47
C PRO A 357 -4.32 -23.81 0.02
N TYR A 358 -3.89 -24.75 0.88
CA TYR A 358 -2.56 -24.69 1.50
C TYR A 358 -1.41 -24.60 0.47
N GLU A 359 -1.54 -25.31 -0.62
CA GLU A 359 -0.58 -25.30 -1.73
C GLU A 359 -0.52 -23.94 -2.46
N GLY A 360 -1.57 -23.14 -2.34
CA GLY A 360 -1.66 -21.81 -2.92
C GLY A 360 -1.10 -20.69 -2.02
N LEU A 361 -0.87 -20.98 -0.73
CA LEU A 361 -0.27 -20.02 0.19
C LEU A 361 1.26 -19.90 0.02
N CYS A 362 1.88 -20.87 -0.66
CA CYS A 362 3.31 -20.82 -0.90
C CYS A 362 3.62 -19.94 -2.11
N CYS A 363 4.79 -19.32 -2.04
CA CYS A 363 5.57 -18.92 -3.21
C CYS A 363 5.20 -17.59 -3.87
N HIS A 364 4.15 -16.88 -3.49
CA HIS A 364 3.78 -15.62 -4.12
C HIS A 364 4.76 -14.50 -3.79
N ILE A 365 5.09 -14.29 -2.52
CA ILE A 365 6.09 -13.30 -2.10
C ILE A 365 7.46 -13.69 -2.65
N HIS A 366 7.81 -14.97 -2.56
CA HIS A 366 9.08 -15.47 -3.08
C HIS A 366 9.24 -15.20 -4.58
N LEU A 367 8.22 -15.49 -5.39
CA LEU A 367 8.25 -15.25 -6.84
C LEU A 367 8.26 -13.74 -7.17
N ALA A 368 7.53 -12.92 -6.44
CA ALA A 368 7.57 -11.47 -6.60
C ALA A 368 8.98 -10.92 -6.33
N VAL A 369 9.63 -11.40 -5.26
CA VAL A 369 10.98 -10.98 -4.86
C VAL A 369 12.06 -11.54 -5.82
N GLU A 370 12.01 -12.84 -6.15
CA GLU A 370 13.10 -13.53 -6.83
C GLU A 370 12.94 -13.58 -8.35
N GLU A 371 11.74 -13.71 -8.89
CA GLU A 371 11.52 -13.75 -10.33
C GLU A 371 11.23 -12.34 -10.87
N ALA A 372 10.21 -11.66 -10.35
CA ALA A 372 9.82 -10.34 -10.83
C ALA A 372 10.77 -9.22 -10.39
N LYS A 373 11.57 -9.42 -9.32
CA LYS A 373 12.49 -8.44 -8.75
C LYS A 373 11.78 -7.23 -8.13
N ALA A 374 10.63 -7.46 -7.50
CA ALA A 374 9.91 -6.41 -6.80
C ALA A 374 10.80 -5.73 -5.74
N GLU A 375 10.71 -4.41 -5.66
CA GLU A 375 11.41 -3.56 -4.69
C GLU A 375 10.56 -3.32 -3.43
N ARG A 376 9.23 -3.47 -3.57
CA ARG A 376 8.26 -3.44 -2.47
C ARG A 376 7.23 -4.55 -2.66
N ILE A 377 6.66 -4.98 -1.55
CA ILE A 377 5.60 -5.99 -1.49
C ILE A 377 4.38 -5.39 -0.82
N GLY A 378 3.25 -5.39 -1.50
CA GLY A 378 1.95 -5.07 -0.90
C GLY A 378 1.47 -6.23 -0.03
N HIS A 379 1.01 -5.93 1.18
CA HIS A 379 0.45 -6.82 2.20
C HIS A 379 1.43 -7.82 2.84
N GLY A 380 1.91 -8.81 2.10
CA GLY A 380 2.84 -9.81 2.63
C GLY A 380 2.33 -10.58 3.85
N VAL A 381 1.01 -10.85 3.94
CA VAL A 381 0.39 -11.40 5.15
C VAL A 381 0.76 -12.85 5.39
N ASP A 382 0.83 -13.64 4.34
CA ASP A 382 1.06 -15.10 4.42
C ASP A 382 2.54 -15.50 4.43
N VAL A 383 3.48 -14.57 4.66
CA VAL A 383 4.94 -14.79 4.58
C VAL A 383 5.42 -16.04 5.33
N MET A 384 4.74 -16.45 6.40
CA MET A 384 5.11 -17.65 7.16
C MET A 384 4.63 -18.97 6.54
N TYR A 385 3.83 -18.91 5.49
CA TYR A 385 3.42 -20.06 4.68
C TYR A 385 4.31 -20.25 3.44
N GLU A 386 5.18 -19.26 3.15
CA GLU A 386 6.16 -19.34 2.07
C GLU A 386 7.17 -20.49 2.26
N ASP A 387 7.70 -21.01 1.16
CA ASP A 387 8.82 -21.96 1.25
C ASP A 387 10.06 -21.25 1.82
N ARG A 388 10.61 -21.78 2.91
CA ARG A 388 11.75 -21.21 3.65
C ARG A 388 11.55 -19.75 4.09
N PRO A 389 10.49 -19.43 4.84
CA PRO A 389 10.09 -18.06 5.15
C PRO A 389 11.17 -17.24 5.85
N HIS A 390 11.96 -17.85 6.74
CA HIS A 390 13.05 -17.16 7.44
C HIS A 390 14.22 -16.79 6.53
N GLU A 391 14.45 -17.53 5.45
CA GLU A 391 15.46 -17.19 4.45
C GLU A 391 14.95 -16.04 3.57
N LEU A 392 13.69 -16.10 3.16
CA LEU A 392 13.03 -15.03 2.43
C LEU A 392 13.06 -13.70 3.22
N LEU A 393 12.69 -13.71 4.49
CA LEU A 393 12.75 -12.53 5.36
C LEU A 393 14.16 -11.94 5.47
N LYS A 394 15.19 -12.78 5.59
CA LYS A 394 16.60 -12.32 5.61
C LYS A 394 17.00 -11.71 4.28
N GLU A 395 16.57 -12.29 3.17
CA GLU A 395 16.86 -11.78 1.83
C GLU A 395 16.15 -10.44 1.59
N MET A 396 14.87 -10.31 1.97
CA MET A 396 14.14 -9.04 1.90
C MET A 396 14.85 -7.95 2.73
N ALA A 397 15.27 -8.27 3.96
CA ALA A 397 16.01 -7.33 4.80
C ALA A 397 17.37 -6.94 4.18
N ARG A 398 18.11 -7.91 3.61
CA ARG A 398 19.41 -7.67 2.97
C ARG A 398 19.30 -6.80 1.73
N ARG A 399 18.21 -6.95 0.96
CA ARG A 399 17.94 -6.19 -0.27
C ARG A 399 17.14 -4.93 0.00
N HIS A 400 16.79 -4.64 1.24
CA HIS A 400 15.95 -3.49 1.60
C HIS A 400 14.58 -3.49 0.90
N ILE A 401 13.97 -4.67 0.73
CA ILE A 401 12.63 -4.78 0.15
C ILE A 401 11.61 -4.43 1.22
N MET A 402 10.87 -3.34 1.00
CA MET A 402 9.87 -2.86 1.96
C MET A 402 8.53 -3.61 1.82
N VAL A 403 7.84 -3.82 2.95
CA VAL A 403 6.47 -4.30 2.95
C VAL A 403 5.50 -3.15 3.28
N GLU A 404 4.51 -2.98 2.42
CA GLU A 404 3.42 -2.03 2.54
C GLU A 404 2.32 -2.67 3.39
N ILE A 405 2.11 -2.14 4.59
CA ILE A 405 1.26 -2.77 5.62
C ILE A 405 -0.09 -2.09 5.69
N SER A 406 -1.14 -2.77 5.28
CA SER A 406 -2.53 -2.29 5.30
C SER A 406 -3.32 -3.00 6.40
N PHE A 407 -3.15 -2.58 7.66
CA PHE A 407 -3.72 -3.28 8.83
C PHE A 407 -5.24 -3.41 8.77
N THR A 408 -5.92 -2.34 8.38
CA THR A 408 -7.39 -2.34 8.32
C THR A 408 -7.89 -3.24 7.20
N SER A 409 -7.28 -3.16 6.03
CA SER A 409 -7.62 -4.00 4.88
C SER A 409 -7.39 -5.49 5.20
N ASN A 410 -6.23 -5.84 5.76
CA ASN A 410 -5.92 -7.22 6.12
C ASN A 410 -6.89 -7.80 7.19
N ASP A 411 -7.38 -6.94 8.11
CA ASP A 411 -8.43 -7.33 9.08
C ASP A 411 -9.79 -7.55 8.37
N LEU A 412 -10.19 -6.63 7.50
CA LEU A 412 -11.48 -6.67 6.80
C LEU A 412 -11.56 -7.79 5.77
N ILE A 413 -10.52 -7.99 4.97
CA ILE A 413 -10.48 -8.95 3.86
C ILE A 413 -10.13 -10.36 4.37
N LEU A 414 -9.05 -10.47 5.14
CA LEU A 414 -8.47 -11.76 5.53
C LEU A 414 -8.85 -12.19 6.95
N GLY A 415 -9.41 -11.29 7.77
CA GLY A 415 -9.61 -11.53 9.21
C GLY A 415 -8.29 -11.62 9.98
N ILE A 416 -7.18 -11.13 9.43
CA ILE A 416 -5.85 -11.22 10.05
C ILE A 416 -5.50 -9.91 10.73
N SER A 417 -5.39 -9.96 12.05
CA SER A 417 -5.07 -8.80 12.87
C SER A 417 -4.35 -9.17 14.17
N GLY A 418 -3.92 -8.19 14.94
CA GLY A 418 -3.31 -8.41 16.24
C GLY A 418 -2.01 -9.23 16.15
N LYS A 419 -1.91 -10.25 16.99
CA LYS A 419 -0.71 -11.12 17.07
C LYS A 419 -0.53 -12.05 15.86
N ASP A 420 -1.59 -12.26 15.08
CA ASP A 420 -1.57 -13.16 13.92
C ASP A 420 -1.07 -12.42 12.65
N HIS A 421 -0.95 -11.09 12.71
CA HIS A 421 -0.40 -10.27 11.64
C HIS A 421 1.13 -10.27 11.64
N PRO A 422 1.80 -10.46 10.49
CA PRO A 422 3.27 -10.63 10.41
C PRO A 422 4.10 -9.36 10.65
N PHE A 423 3.50 -8.19 10.83
CA PHE A 423 4.21 -6.92 11.05
C PHE A 423 5.35 -6.98 12.10
N PRO A 424 5.16 -7.57 13.31
CA PRO A 424 6.26 -7.68 14.27
C PRO A 424 7.41 -8.55 13.78
N LEU A 425 7.10 -9.56 12.97
CA LEU A 425 8.08 -10.48 12.41
C LEU A 425 8.96 -9.78 11.37
N TYR A 426 8.37 -9.02 10.45
CA TYR A 426 9.11 -8.18 9.50
C TYR A 426 10.10 -7.26 10.23
N ARG A 427 9.63 -6.54 11.25
CA ARG A 427 10.49 -5.67 12.05
C ARG A 427 11.60 -6.43 12.80
N GLN A 428 11.30 -7.62 13.33
CA GLN A 428 12.27 -8.48 14.01
C GLN A 428 13.41 -8.89 13.08
N PHE A 429 13.11 -9.19 11.82
CA PHE A 429 14.10 -9.54 10.80
C PHE A 429 14.80 -8.33 10.19
N GLY A 430 14.36 -7.11 10.49
CA GLY A 430 14.90 -5.88 9.92
C GLY A 430 14.42 -5.60 8.50
N VAL A 431 13.30 -6.19 8.09
CA VAL A 431 12.61 -5.84 6.86
C VAL A 431 11.96 -4.48 7.03
N PRO A 432 12.18 -3.51 6.12
CA PRO A 432 11.53 -2.21 6.17
C PRO A 432 10.01 -2.36 6.05
N VAL A 433 9.25 -1.56 6.80
CA VAL A 433 7.77 -1.56 6.77
C VAL A 433 7.23 -0.15 6.87
N ALA A 434 6.12 0.12 6.21
CA ALA A 434 5.35 1.35 6.37
C ALA A 434 3.84 1.05 6.31
N PRO A 435 3.00 1.66 7.18
CA PRO A 435 1.56 1.57 7.05
C PRO A 435 1.06 2.27 5.79
N SER A 436 0.05 1.70 5.18
CA SER A 436 -0.63 2.19 3.99
C SER A 436 -2.14 2.01 4.14
N THR A 437 -2.94 2.71 3.35
CA THR A 437 -4.40 2.72 3.51
C THR A 437 -5.13 1.74 2.61
N ASP A 438 -4.50 1.32 1.50
CA ASP A 438 -5.10 0.48 0.49
C ASP A 438 -6.30 1.19 -0.18
N ASP A 439 -7.53 0.84 0.14
CA ASP A 439 -8.76 1.42 -0.36
C ASP A 439 -9.47 2.24 0.72
N GLU A 440 -9.01 3.47 0.97
CA GLU A 440 -9.49 4.35 2.05
C GLU A 440 -11.01 4.57 2.03
N GLY A 441 -11.59 4.76 0.84
CA GLY A 441 -13.02 5.03 0.66
C GLY A 441 -13.85 3.79 0.94
N VAL A 442 -13.45 2.63 0.41
CA VAL A 442 -14.11 1.34 0.66
C VAL A 442 -14.00 0.96 2.14
N SER A 443 -12.82 1.05 2.71
CA SER A 443 -12.56 0.75 4.13
C SER A 443 -13.08 1.82 5.10
N ARG A 444 -13.47 2.99 4.60
CA ARG A 444 -13.95 4.16 5.38
C ARG A 444 -12.94 4.62 6.43
N ILE A 445 -11.69 4.69 6.03
CA ILE A 445 -10.58 5.11 6.88
C ILE A 445 -9.82 6.29 6.28
N ASP A 446 -8.81 6.73 7.00
CA ASP A 446 -7.67 7.52 6.56
C ASP A 446 -6.37 6.89 7.11
N GLN A 447 -5.21 7.42 6.83
CA GLN A 447 -3.96 6.81 7.30
C GLN A 447 -3.77 6.88 8.84
N THR A 448 -4.46 7.80 9.53
CA THR A 448 -4.34 7.94 10.99
C THR A 448 -4.76 6.68 11.77
N PRO A 449 -5.88 6.00 11.47
CA PRO A 449 -6.23 4.72 12.09
C PRO A 449 -5.17 3.64 11.93
N GLU A 450 -4.46 3.57 10.82
CA GLU A 450 -3.39 2.60 10.62
C GLU A 450 -2.27 2.79 11.65
N TYR A 451 -1.86 4.02 11.89
CA TYR A 451 -0.91 4.34 12.96
C TYR A 451 -1.46 4.11 14.37
N VAL A 452 -2.76 4.38 14.60
CA VAL A 452 -3.43 4.06 15.88
C VAL A 452 -3.40 2.55 16.12
N ARG A 453 -3.78 1.74 15.14
CA ARG A 453 -3.70 0.27 15.21
C ARG A 453 -2.28 -0.20 15.51
N ALA A 454 -1.28 0.33 14.81
CA ALA A 454 0.12 -0.01 15.03
C ALA A 454 0.58 0.29 16.47
N VAL A 455 0.22 1.44 17.04
CA VAL A 455 0.57 1.81 18.41
C VAL A 455 -0.15 0.93 19.43
N GLN A 456 -1.47 0.78 19.29
CA GLN A 456 -2.29 0.07 20.29
C GLN A 456 -2.00 -1.43 20.28
N THR A 457 -1.77 -2.02 19.11
CA THR A 457 -1.59 -3.45 18.97
C THR A 457 -0.16 -3.89 19.29
N TYR A 458 0.84 -3.12 18.80
CA TYR A 458 2.25 -3.54 18.86
C TYR A 458 3.10 -2.70 19.81
N GLY A 459 2.51 -1.75 20.50
CA GLY A 459 3.18 -0.97 21.53
C GLY A 459 4.28 -0.05 21.00
N LEU A 460 4.17 0.43 19.76
CA LEU A 460 5.15 1.33 19.15
C LEU A 460 5.34 2.59 19.99
N ASN A 461 6.57 3.03 20.11
CA ASN A 461 6.91 4.31 20.74
C ASN A 461 7.11 5.41 19.68
N TYR A 462 7.27 6.66 20.11
CA TYR A 462 7.42 7.80 19.21
C TYR A 462 8.61 7.67 18.25
N ARG A 463 9.73 7.07 18.70
CA ARG A 463 10.91 6.84 17.87
C ARG A 463 10.64 5.78 16.78
N ASP A 464 9.92 4.72 17.13
CA ASP A 464 9.48 3.71 16.16
C ASP A 464 8.62 4.35 15.07
N LEU A 465 7.68 5.20 15.46
CA LEU A 465 6.81 5.92 14.51
C LEU A 465 7.61 6.82 13.57
N LYS A 466 8.57 7.61 14.09
CA LYS A 466 9.45 8.44 13.25
C LYS A 466 10.27 7.60 12.27
N GLN A 467 10.77 6.43 12.68
CA GLN A 467 11.49 5.52 11.78
C GLN A 467 10.58 5.02 10.67
N ILE A 468 9.40 4.52 11.01
CA ILE A 468 8.41 4.01 10.06
C ILE A 468 8.01 5.09 9.05
N VAL A 469 7.76 6.32 9.52
CA VAL A 469 7.42 7.46 8.66
C VAL A 469 8.60 7.80 7.73
N ARG A 470 9.84 7.78 8.20
CA ARG A 470 11.03 7.98 7.35
C ARG A 470 11.18 6.87 6.31
N THR A 471 10.88 5.63 6.70
CA THR A 471 10.88 4.47 5.79
C THR A 471 9.91 4.67 4.62
N SER A 472 8.73 5.27 4.84
CA SER A 472 7.79 5.49 3.74
C SER A 472 8.36 6.40 2.64
N ILE A 473 9.05 7.50 2.97
CA ILE A 473 9.70 8.35 1.95
C ILE A 473 10.97 7.70 1.39
N GLU A 474 11.76 6.99 2.21
CA GLU A 474 12.96 6.30 1.75
C GLU A 474 12.65 5.31 0.63
N HIS A 475 11.58 4.54 0.79
CA HIS A 475 11.16 3.52 -0.17
C HIS A 475 10.18 4.03 -1.24
N SER A 476 9.88 5.33 -1.28
CA SER A 476 9.15 5.91 -2.40
C SER A 476 9.93 5.74 -3.71
N PHE A 477 9.24 5.67 -4.83
CA PHE A 477 9.86 5.63 -6.16
C PHE A 477 10.18 7.02 -6.72
N LEU A 478 10.27 8.02 -5.85
CA LEU A 478 10.72 9.35 -6.23
C LEU A 478 12.13 9.32 -6.82
N PRO A 479 12.39 10.08 -7.90
CA PRO A 479 13.70 10.12 -8.51
C PRO A 479 14.74 10.82 -7.63
N GLY A 480 15.99 10.40 -7.78
CA GLY A 480 17.15 10.96 -7.11
C GLY A 480 17.66 10.12 -5.94
N GLU A 481 18.77 10.58 -5.37
CA GLU A 481 19.43 9.90 -4.27
C GLU A 481 18.76 10.21 -2.93
N SER A 482 18.88 9.29 -1.98
CA SER A 482 18.41 9.51 -0.61
C SER A 482 19.22 10.60 0.11
N LEU A 483 18.56 11.36 0.96
CA LEU A 483 19.20 12.27 1.93
C LEU A 483 20.04 11.47 2.96
N TRP A 484 19.66 10.23 3.22
CA TRP A 484 20.31 9.38 4.21
C TRP A 484 21.52 8.67 3.60
N ARG A 485 22.58 8.55 4.39
CA ARG A 485 23.87 7.97 3.96
C ARG A 485 23.80 6.48 3.65
N ALA A 486 22.88 5.77 4.28
CA ALA A 486 22.65 4.36 4.07
C ALA A 486 21.14 4.07 4.16
N PRO A 487 20.61 3.15 3.34
CA PRO A 487 19.23 2.76 3.37
C PRO A 487 18.79 2.34 4.79
N ASP A 488 17.57 2.72 5.18
CA ASP A 488 16.95 2.39 6.46
C ASP A 488 17.75 2.78 7.72
N ASN A 489 18.79 3.60 7.54
CA ASN A 489 19.61 4.12 8.61
C ASN A 489 19.52 5.65 8.69
N PHE A 490 18.59 6.13 9.46
CA PHE A 490 18.25 7.55 9.60
C PHE A 490 19.11 8.27 10.66
N THR A 491 20.39 7.86 10.80
CA THR A 491 21.31 8.45 11.79
C THR A 491 22.28 9.46 11.20
N ALA A 492 22.55 9.38 9.90
CA ALA A 492 23.49 10.27 9.22
C ALA A 492 22.99 10.63 7.81
N VAL A 493 23.11 11.92 7.48
CA VAL A 493 22.80 12.42 6.15
C VAL A 493 24.04 12.43 5.24
N VAL A 494 23.81 12.59 3.95
CA VAL A 494 24.88 12.71 2.94
C VAL A 494 25.85 13.86 3.26
N PRO A 495 27.10 13.80 2.78
CA PRO A 495 28.10 14.83 3.08
C PRO A 495 27.71 16.25 2.69
N ALA A 496 26.92 16.41 1.62
CA ALA A 496 26.43 17.70 1.16
C ALA A 496 25.59 18.44 2.21
N CYS A 497 24.84 17.71 3.04
CA CYS A 497 23.95 18.25 4.08
C CYS A 497 24.45 18.03 5.52
N ALA A 498 25.62 17.40 5.72
CA ALA A 498 26.10 17.00 7.05
C ALA A 498 26.37 18.14 8.05
N LYS A 499 26.52 19.37 7.57
CA LYS A 499 26.73 20.57 8.40
C LYS A 499 25.46 21.34 8.72
N ASP A 500 24.35 20.94 8.08
CA ASP A 500 23.07 21.61 8.26
C ASP A 500 22.28 20.98 9.42
N SER A 501 21.47 21.80 10.09
CA SER A 501 20.44 21.29 10.98
C SER A 501 19.34 20.67 10.13
N LEU A 502 19.15 19.38 10.25
CA LEU A 502 18.21 18.59 9.47
C LEU A 502 16.80 19.21 9.48
N GLY A 503 16.20 19.39 8.31
CA GLY A 503 14.88 20.01 8.18
C GLY A 503 14.81 21.51 8.50
N ASN A 504 15.92 22.22 8.47
CA ASN A 504 15.94 23.68 8.65
C ASN A 504 15.33 24.41 7.43
N ASP A 505 14.71 25.58 7.65
CA ASP A 505 14.10 26.37 6.57
C ASP A 505 15.11 26.87 5.53
N LYS A 506 16.36 27.04 5.96
CA LYS A 506 17.47 27.43 5.07
C LYS A 506 18.56 26.38 5.13
N ALA A 507 18.73 25.66 4.05
CA ALA A 507 19.87 24.77 3.83
C ALA A 507 21.10 25.56 3.36
N SER A 508 22.31 25.05 3.65
CA SER A 508 23.54 25.57 3.07
C SER A 508 23.54 25.43 1.54
N ARG A 509 24.40 26.18 0.84
CA ARG A 509 24.46 26.15 -0.62
C ARG A 509 24.67 24.71 -1.16
N SER A 510 25.53 23.91 -0.51
CA SER A 510 25.80 22.54 -0.92
C SER A 510 24.61 21.62 -0.73
N CYS A 511 23.90 21.77 0.39
CA CYS A 511 22.71 20.98 0.68
C CYS A 511 21.54 21.39 -0.23
N ALA A 512 21.32 22.70 -0.41
CA ALA A 512 20.27 23.19 -1.32
C ALA A 512 20.45 22.66 -2.75
N ALA A 513 21.68 22.71 -3.29
CA ALA A 513 21.95 22.16 -4.62
C ALA A 513 21.71 20.63 -4.70
N PHE A 514 22.00 19.88 -3.63
CA PHE A 514 21.71 18.47 -3.56
C PHE A 514 20.17 18.20 -3.53
N LEU A 515 19.44 18.95 -2.71
CA LEU A 515 17.98 18.82 -2.62
C LEU A 515 17.29 19.21 -3.96
N GLU A 516 17.80 20.18 -4.68
CA GLU A 516 17.32 20.56 -6.02
C GLU A 516 17.56 19.45 -7.07
N SER A 517 18.57 18.61 -6.88
CA SER A 517 18.91 17.49 -7.79
C SER A 517 18.21 16.18 -7.47
N SER A 518 17.50 16.08 -6.34
CA SER A 518 16.85 14.85 -5.88
C SER A 518 15.48 15.16 -5.27
N GLU A 519 14.41 14.74 -5.96
CA GLU A 519 13.05 14.86 -5.42
C GLU A 519 12.89 14.04 -4.13
N LYS A 520 13.47 12.84 -4.07
CA LYS A 520 13.47 12.00 -2.86
C LYS A 520 14.10 12.74 -1.67
N ALA A 521 15.31 13.27 -1.83
CA ALA A 521 15.98 14.00 -0.76
C ALA A 521 15.22 15.25 -0.34
N ALA A 522 14.60 15.97 -1.29
CA ALA A 522 13.77 17.13 -0.99
C ALA A 522 12.56 16.77 -0.13
N GLN A 523 11.87 15.66 -0.43
CA GLN A 523 10.77 15.15 0.37
C GLN A 523 11.21 14.67 1.75
N GLN A 524 12.37 14.02 1.86
CA GLN A 524 12.95 13.62 3.14
C GLN A 524 13.31 14.85 4.00
N TRP A 525 13.86 15.90 3.40
CA TRP A 525 14.15 17.15 4.11
C TRP A 525 12.88 17.84 4.58
N GLU A 526 11.85 17.89 3.73
CA GLU A 526 10.54 18.44 4.08
C GLU A 526 9.89 17.66 5.24
N LEU A 527 10.00 16.33 5.24
CA LEU A 527 9.53 15.50 6.34
C LEU A 527 10.19 15.90 7.67
N GLU A 528 11.50 16.06 7.67
CA GLU A 528 12.23 16.48 8.89
C GLU A 528 11.86 17.91 9.32
N ARG A 529 11.59 18.81 8.35
CA ARG A 529 11.07 20.16 8.63
C ARG A 529 9.69 20.10 9.30
N ARG A 530 8.81 19.22 8.82
CA ARG A 530 7.48 19.01 9.43
C ARG A 530 7.60 18.41 10.83
N PHE A 531 8.50 17.45 11.06
CA PHE A 531 8.75 16.93 12.40
C PHE A 531 9.25 18.00 13.37
N ARG A 532 10.20 18.84 12.94
CA ARG A 532 10.69 19.96 13.77
C ARG A 532 9.56 20.91 14.17
N LYS A 533 8.71 21.28 13.19
CA LYS A 533 7.55 22.14 13.46
C LYS A 533 6.58 21.49 14.44
N PHE A 534 6.22 20.26 14.19
CA PHE A 534 5.33 19.48 15.04
C PHE A 534 5.86 19.38 16.47
N GLU A 535 7.12 18.99 16.66
CA GLU A 535 7.77 18.87 17.96
C GLU A 535 7.94 20.19 18.69
N PHE A 536 7.97 21.30 17.96
CA PHE A 536 8.01 22.64 18.55
C PHE A 536 6.64 23.07 19.07
N GLU A 537 5.56 22.66 18.40
CA GLU A 537 4.17 22.99 18.73
C GLU A 537 3.58 22.12 19.86
N LEU A 538 4.27 21.04 20.26
CA LEU A 538 3.90 20.19 21.42
C LEU A 538 4.33 20.82 22.75
#